data_1b4097bca26f88fc4986a7941d5e2ef0
#
_entry.id   1b4097bca26f88fc4986a7941d5e2ef0
#
_cell.length_a   1.000
_cell.length_b   1.000
_cell.length_c   1.000
_cell.angle_alpha   90.00
_cell.angle_beta   90.00
_cell.angle_gamma   90.00
#
_symmetry.space_group_name_H-M   'P 1'
#
loop_
_entity.id
_entity.type
_entity.pdbx_description
1 polymer ?
#
loop_
_entity_poly.entity_id
_entity_poly.type
_entity_poly.pdbx_seq_one_letter_code
_entity_poly.pdbx_strand_id
1 'polypeptide(L)'
;TYSRDREVNEWCKCQSIPNYEYPSNGVIRRLKNRDDWSKIRNARMAKPLIAKPQRLEPVTSLPLGDIPSKDDPIFGGPVNGITQKGGRRAAIKTLKVFFGERSKSYIHHLSAPGESEKYCSRLSPHLTWGTLSVREVFQSSKKYRKHLTGEGSKIWKQNLSAFGSRLSWRCHFIQKIEDQPSIE
;
A
#
# COMPACT_ATOMS: atom_id res chain seq x y z
N THR A 1 -9.00 -4.82 -9.14
CA THR A 1 -10.20 -4.11 -8.70
C THR A 1 -11.15 -5.07 -7.99
N TYR A 2 -12.21 -4.57 -7.35
CA TYR A 2 -13.17 -5.42 -6.65
C TYR A 2 -13.94 -6.34 -7.61
N SER A 3 -14.35 -5.82 -8.77
CA SER A 3 -15.04 -6.60 -9.80
C SER A 3 -14.18 -7.76 -10.27
N ARG A 4 -12.93 -7.51 -10.61
CA ARG A 4 -11.97 -8.56 -11.00
C ARG A 4 -11.79 -9.62 -9.89
N ASP A 5 -11.66 -9.20 -8.64
CA ASP A 5 -11.46 -10.12 -7.52
C ASP A 5 -12.68 -11.05 -7.35
N ARG A 6 -13.89 -10.54 -7.63
CA ARG A 6 -15.11 -11.35 -7.67
C ARG A 6 -15.11 -12.36 -8.83
N GLU A 7 -14.76 -11.92 -10.03
CA GLU A 7 -14.69 -12.78 -11.22
C GLU A 7 -13.70 -13.92 -11.02
N VAL A 8 -12.50 -13.60 -10.48
CA VAL A 8 -11.49 -14.63 -10.17
C VAL A 8 -12.02 -15.61 -9.13
N ASN A 9 -12.71 -15.13 -8.10
CA ASN A 9 -13.28 -16.02 -7.07
C ASN A 9 -14.37 -16.94 -7.63
N GLU A 10 -15.26 -16.42 -8.48
CA GLU A 10 -16.28 -17.24 -9.15
C GLU A 10 -15.64 -18.25 -10.11
N TRP A 11 -14.65 -17.83 -10.90
CA TRP A 11 -13.92 -18.74 -11.78
C TRP A 11 -13.25 -19.88 -10.99
N CYS A 12 -12.58 -19.57 -9.90
CA CYS A 12 -11.97 -20.58 -9.02
C CYS A 12 -13.01 -21.57 -8.50
N LYS A 13 -14.20 -21.10 -8.11
CA LYS A 13 -15.30 -21.99 -7.67
C LYS A 13 -15.75 -22.90 -8.80
N CYS A 14 -15.98 -22.38 -10.00
CA CYS A 14 -16.38 -23.17 -11.16
C CYS A 14 -15.35 -24.24 -11.54
N GLN A 15 -14.06 -23.95 -11.34
CA GLN A 15 -12.96 -24.88 -11.62
C GLN A 15 -12.59 -25.77 -10.42
N SER A 16 -13.33 -25.69 -9.30
CA SER A 16 -13.00 -26.40 -8.05
C SER A 16 -11.58 -26.12 -7.53
N ILE A 17 -11.06 -24.91 -7.78
CA ILE A 17 -9.74 -24.47 -7.31
C ILE A 17 -9.91 -23.75 -5.96
N PRO A 18 -9.21 -24.20 -4.89
CA PRO A 18 -9.24 -23.49 -3.60
C PRO A 18 -8.73 -22.05 -3.75
N ASN A 19 -9.52 -21.07 -3.30
CA ASN A 19 -9.13 -19.66 -3.30
C ASN A 19 -9.18 -19.11 -1.88
N TYR A 20 -8.08 -18.48 -1.45
CA TYR A 20 -7.92 -17.91 -0.10
C TYR A 20 -7.68 -16.41 -0.19
N GLU A 21 -8.60 -15.63 0.34
CA GLU A 21 -8.46 -14.18 0.40
C GLU A 21 -7.99 -13.72 1.77
N TYR A 22 -6.90 -12.96 1.81
CA TYR A 22 -6.35 -12.38 3.03
C TYR A 22 -6.53 -10.86 3.05
N PRO A 23 -7.09 -10.28 4.13
CA PRO A 23 -7.30 -8.85 4.23
C PRO A 23 -5.96 -8.10 4.36
N SER A 24 -5.55 -7.42 3.32
CA SER A 24 -4.29 -6.66 3.27
C SER A 24 -4.44 -5.19 3.70
N ASN A 25 -5.60 -4.62 3.46
CA ASN A 25 -5.92 -3.21 3.73
C ASN A 25 -6.93 -3.07 4.88
N GLY A 26 -7.37 -1.84 5.14
CA GLY A 26 -8.47 -1.58 6.07
C GLY A 26 -9.86 -1.85 5.49
N VAL A 27 -9.93 -2.65 4.42
CA VAL A 27 -11.19 -3.02 3.76
C VAL A 27 -11.85 -4.20 4.48
N ILE A 28 -13.15 -4.10 4.69
CA ILE A 28 -13.93 -5.10 5.41
C ILE A 28 -14.99 -5.62 4.45
N ARG A 29 -14.89 -6.88 4.07
CA ARG A 29 -15.87 -7.53 3.20
C ARG A 29 -17.24 -7.60 3.90
N ARG A 30 -18.30 -7.26 3.16
CA ARG A 30 -19.69 -7.29 3.63
C ARG A 30 -19.90 -6.46 4.91
N LEU A 31 -19.35 -5.25 4.94
CA LEU A 31 -19.52 -4.33 6.06
C LEU A 31 -21.00 -3.99 6.26
N LYS A 32 -21.55 -4.31 7.42
CA LYS A 32 -22.97 -4.09 7.72
C LYS A 32 -23.29 -2.62 8.03
N ASN A 33 -22.41 -1.97 8.78
CA ASN A 33 -22.56 -0.57 9.18
C ASN A 33 -21.23 0.18 8.96
N ARG A 34 -21.31 1.27 8.23
CA ARG A 34 -20.13 2.08 7.90
C ARG A 34 -19.58 2.87 9.09
N ASP A 35 -20.40 3.15 10.09
CA ASP A 35 -19.97 3.88 11.30
C ASP A 35 -18.90 3.11 12.08
N ASP A 36 -18.97 1.79 12.07
CA ASP A 36 -17.97 0.91 12.71
C ASP A 36 -16.67 0.75 11.94
N TRP A 37 -16.64 1.16 10.67
CA TRP A 37 -15.48 0.94 9.81
C TRP A 37 -14.17 1.46 10.39
N SER A 38 -14.16 2.71 10.87
CA SER A 38 -12.97 3.33 11.43
C SER A 38 -12.42 2.58 12.65
N LYS A 39 -13.29 2.11 13.53
CA LYS A 39 -12.93 1.32 14.70
C LYS A 39 -12.30 -0.01 14.28
N ILE A 40 -12.95 -0.75 13.39
CA ILE A 40 -12.47 -2.05 12.91
C ILE A 40 -11.15 -1.88 12.14
N ARG A 41 -11.07 -0.88 11.25
CA ARG A 41 -9.83 -0.56 10.51
C ARG A 41 -8.68 -0.26 11.45
N ASN A 42 -8.90 0.58 12.47
CA ASN A 42 -7.85 0.97 13.41
C ASN A 42 -7.40 -0.21 14.28
N ALA A 43 -8.30 -1.06 14.73
CA ALA A 43 -7.96 -2.31 15.42
C ALA A 43 -7.13 -3.24 14.52
N ARG A 44 -7.47 -3.36 13.23
CA ARG A 44 -6.70 -4.16 12.27
C ARG A 44 -5.31 -3.58 12.04
N MET A 45 -5.16 -2.26 11.95
CA MET A 45 -3.86 -1.62 11.77
C MET A 45 -2.97 -1.70 13.03
N ALA A 46 -3.55 -1.93 14.20
CA ALA A 46 -2.83 -2.09 15.46
C ALA A 46 -2.33 -3.54 15.69
N LYS A 47 -2.83 -4.54 14.94
CA LYS A 47 -2.38 -5.92 15.08
C LYS A 47 -0.89 -6.06 14.78
N PRO A 48 -0.18 -7.03 15.41
CA PRO A 48 1.21 -7.31 15.10
C PRO A 48 1.45 -7.53 13.60
N LEU A 49 2.63 -7.17 13.14
CA LEU A 49 3.08 -7.51 11.78
C LEU A 49 3.35 -9.02 11.72
N ILE A 50 2.94 -9.63 10.62
CA ILE A 50 3.22 -11.04 10.37
C ILE A 50 4.71 -11.17 10.06
N ALA A 51 5.39 -12.06 10.76
CA ALA A 51 6.80 -12.37 10.50
C ALA A 51 6.95 -13.00 9.10
N LYS A 52 8.07 -12.72 8.45
CA LYS A 52 8.42 -13.44 7.22
C LYS A 52 8.61 -14.92 7.54
N PRO A 53 8.24 -15.85 6.65
CA PRO A 53 8.52 -17.26 6.84
C PRO A 53 10.04 -17.49 6.92
N GLN A 54 10.46 -18.40 7.77
CA GLN A 54 11.89 -18.74 7.91
C GLN A 54 12.40 -19.51 6.69
N ARG A 55 11.53 -20.34 6.10
CA ARG A 55 11.82 -21.16 4.92
C ARG A 55 10.65 -21.10 3.95
N LEU A 56 10.96 -21.07 2.67
CA LEU A 56 10.02 -21.31 1.59
C LEU A 56 10.46 -22.56 0.85
N GLU A 57 9.53 -23.46 0.59
CA GLU A 57 9.76 -24.63 -0.25
C GLU A 57 9.34 -24.30 -1.68
N PRO A 58 10.28 -24.24 -2.63
CA PRO A 58 9.96 -23.93 -4.00
C PRO A 58 9.26 -25.12 -4.66
N VAL A 59 8.33 -24.84 -5.56
CA VAL A 59 7.79 -25.84 -6.46
C VAL A 59 8.79 -26.02 -7.61
N THR A 60 9.55 -27.12 -7.59
CA THR A 60 10.64 -27.39 -8.54
C THR A 60 10.17 -27.99 -9.85
N SER A 61 8.92 -28.49 -9.92
CA SER A 61 8.36 -29.16 -11.08
C SER A 61 7.74 -28.22 -12.13
N LEU A 62 7.70 -26.92 -11.88
CA LEU A 62 7.16 -25.95 -12.84
C LEU A 62 8.27 -25.42 -13.75
N PRO A 63 8.02 -25.34 -15.07
CA PRO A 63 8.93 -24.67 -15.98
C PRO A 63 8.99 -23.19 -15.60
N LEU A 64 10.20 -22.67 -15.39
CA LEU A 64 10.42 -21.24 -15.18
C LEU A 64 10.35 -20.55 -16.54
N GLY A 65 9.44 -19.60 -16.71
CA GLY A 65 9.45 -18.72 -17.86
C GLY A 65 10.50 -17.62 -17.70
N ASP A 66 10.87 -17.01 -18.80
CA ASP A 66 11.76 -15.83 -18.79
C ASP A 66 11.03 -14.60 -18.24
N ILE A 67 11.75 -13.80 -17.47
CA ILE A 67 11.24 -12.50 -17.02
C ILE A 67 11.43 -11.51 -18.16
N PRO A 68 10.35 -10.94 -18.73
CA PRO A 68 10.48 -9.98 -19.82
C PRO A 68 11.35 -8.79 -19.41
N SER A 69 12.19 -8.31 -20.34
CA SER A 69 12.95 -7.09 -20.12
C SER A 69 12.03 -5.87 -20.06
N LYS A 70 12.52 -4.76 -19.49
CA LYS A 70 11.74 -3.50 -19.45
C LYS A 70 11.37 -2.94 -20.83
N ASP A 71 12.13 -3.31 -21.85
CA ASP A 71 11.96 -2.87 -23.22
C ASP A 71 11.21 -3.90 -24.09
N ASP A 72 10.66 -4.95 -23.46
CA ASP A 72 9.91 -5.99 -24.14
C ASP A 72 8.63 -5.40 -24.75
N PRO A 73 8.31 -5.74 -26.03
CA PRO A 73 7.09 -5.27 -26.69
C PRO A 73 5.78 -5.54 -25.94
N ILE A 74 5.74 -6.56 -25.08
CA ILE A 74 4.59 -6.86 -24.20
C ILE A 74 4.18 -5.67 -23.31
N PHE A 75 5.12 -4.74 -23.04
CA PHE A 75 4.85 -3.54 -22.26
C PHE A 75 4.51 -2.30 -23.11
N GLY A 76 4.30 -2.46 -24.42
CA GLY A 76 3.92 -1.37 -25.30
C GLY A 76 5.07 -0.46 -25.74
N GLY A 77 6.31 -0.92 -25.57
CA GLY A 77 7.53 -0.18 -25.98
C GLY A 77 8.23 0.55 -24.82
N PRO A 78 9.25 1.35 -25.13
CA PRO A 78 10.07 1.99 -24.13
C PRO A 78 9.26 2.94 -23.24
N VAL A 79 9.40 2.79 -21.93
CA VAL A 79 8.74 3.66 -20.95
C VAL A 79 9.44 5.02 -20.94
N ASN A 80 8.79 6.02 -21.54
CA ASN A 80 9.24 7.40 -21.46
C ASN A 80 8.87 7.97 -20.10
N GLY A 81 9.85 8.23 -19.25
CA GLY A 81 9.66 8.91 -17.97
C GLY A 81 10.42 8.29 -16.80
N ILE A 82 10.30 8.95 -15.65
CA ILE A 82 10.94 8.52 -14.41
C ILE A 82 10.11 7.41 -13.78
N THR A 83 10.57 6.17 -13.89
CA THR A 83 9.95 5.01 -13.23
C THR A 83 10.52 4.82 -11.83
N GLN A 84 9.64 4.50 -10.86
CA GLN A 84 10.09 4.11 -9.54
C GLN A 84 10.62 2.68 -9.55
N LYS A 85 11.79 2.48 -8.92
CA LYS A 85 12.37 1.15 -8.77
C LYS A 85 11.48 0.28 -7.87
N GLY A 86 11.10 -0.89 -8.35
CA GLY A 86 10.28 -1.85 -7.64
C GLY A 86 11.03 -2.63 -6.55
N GLY A 87 10.30 -3.51 -5.88
CA GLY A 87 10.81 -4.45 -4.90
C GLY A 87 10.91 -3.92 -3.47
N ARG A 88 11.03 -4.85 -2.52
CA ARG A 88 11.02 -4.57 -1.08
C ARG A 88 12.15 -3.64 -0.62
N ARG A 89 13.37 -3.81 -1.15
CA ARG A 89 14.51 -2.96 -0.77
C ARG A 89 14.29 -1.51 -1.17
N ALA A 90 13.79 -1.27 -2.39
CA ALA A 90 13.45 0.06 -2.86
C ALA A 90 12.31 0.69 -2.05
N ALA A 91 11.28 -0.09 -1.72
CA ALA A 91 10.17 0.33 -0.89
C ALA A 91 10.61 0.83 0.50
N ILE A 92 11.48 0.07 1.17
CA ILE A 92 12.02 0.46 2.48
C ILE A 92 12.88 1.72 2.37
N LYS A 93 13.72 1.83 1.33
CA LYS A 93 14.51 3.05 1.07
C LYS A 93 13.60 4.26 0.88
N THR A 94 12.57 4.14 0.05
CA THR A 94 11.57 5.19 -0.21
C THR A 94 10.86 5.63 1.09
N LEU A 95 10.47 4.68 1.94
CA LEU A 95 9.84 4.94 3.23
C LEU A 95 10.79 5.68 4.19
N LYS A 96 12.05 5.25 4.29
CA LYS A 96 13.06 5.88 5.15
C LYS A 96 13.35 7.33 4.72
N VAL A 97 13.55 7.55 3.42
CA VAL A 97 13.76 8.91 2.87
C VAL A 97 12.54 9.79 3.10
N PHE A 98 11.34 9.24 2.93
CA PHE A 98 10.13 10.01 3.24
C PHE A 98 10.09 10.44 4.72
N PHE A 99 10.33 9.55 5.65
CA PHE A 99 10.30 9.90 7.07
C PHE A 99 11.42 10.87 7.47
N GLY A 100 12.63 10.68 6.99
CA GLY A 100 13.79 11.49 7.36
C GLY A 100 13.80 12.91 6.76
N GLU A 101 13.24 13.06 5.57
CA GLU A 101 13.41 14.28 4.78
C GLU A 101 12.09 14.84 4.26
N ARG A 102 11.43 14.13 3.34
CA ARG A 102 10.29 14.65 2.57
C ARG A 102 9.05 14.92 3.40
N SER A 103 8.88 14.22 4.52
CA SER A 103 7.71 14.40 5.38
C SER A 103 7.72 15.70 6.19
N LYS A 104 8.84 16.44 6.24
CA LYS A 104 8.97 17.68 7.03
C LYS A 104 7.99 18.76 6.60
N SER A 105 7.68 18.85 5.32
CA SER A 105 6.77 19.84 4.73
C SER A 105 5.62 19.23 3.94
N TYR A 106 5.26 17.99 4.25
CA TYR A 106 4.29 17.19 3.52
C TYR A 106 2.93 17.88 3.32
N ILE A 107 2.40 18.54 4.34
CA ILE A 107 1.08 19.22 4.28
C ILE A 107 1.08 20.32 3.21
N HIS A 108 2.14 21.09 3.10
CA HIS A 108 2.22 22.21 2.16
C HIS A 108 2.26 21.78 0.70
N HIS A 109 2.75 20.55 0.43
CA HIS A 109 2.95 20.04 -0.92
C HIS A 109 1.96 18.91 -1.29
N LEU A 110 1.03 18.60 -0.39
CA LEU A 110 0.08 17.52 -0.56
C LEU A 110 -0.81 17.66 -1.81
N SER A 111 -1.11 18.89 -2.21
CA SER A 111 -1.94 19.22 -3.37
C SER A 111 -1.15 19.91 -4.49
N ALA A 112 0.18 19.77 -4.49
CA ALA A 112 1.07 20.33 -5.51
C ALA A 112 1.66 19.21 -6.38
N PRO A 113 1.00 18.79 -7.48
CA PRO A 113 1.43 17.65 -8.31
C PRO A 113 2.85 17.77 -8.84
N GLY A 114 3.27 18.97 -9.26
CA GLY A 114 4.63 19.23 -9.78
C GLY A 114 5.74 19.03 -8.75
N GLU A 115 5.43 19.05 -7.45
CA GLU A 115 6.41 18.88 -6.39
C GLU A 115 6.27 17.53 -5.66
N SER A 116 5.33 16.70 -6.10
CA SER A 116 5.02 15.42 -5.44
C SER A 116 6.22 14.49 -5.34
N GLU A 117 7.15 14.56 -6.27
CA GLU A 117 8.38 13.76 -6.25
C GLU A 117 9.30 14.14 -5.09
N LYS A 118 9.41 15.43 -4.79
CA LYS A 118 10.27 15.97 -3.73
C LYS A 118 9.68 15.82 -2.33
N TYR A 119 8.36 15.95 -2.18
CA TYR A 119 7.73 16.09 -0.87
C TYR A 119 6.70 15.01 -0.51
N CYS A 120 6.13 14.32 -1.49
CA CYS A 120 5.18 13.25 -1.21
C CYS A 120 5.86 11.91 -0.90
N SER A 121 5.10 10.99 -0.34
CA SER A 121 5.65 9.71 0.14
C SER A 121 6.19 8.81 -0.96
N ARG A 122 5.63 8.90 -2.15
CA ARG A 122 5.96 8.03 -3.31
C ARG A 122 5.75 6.53 -3.01
N LEU A 123 4.86 6.20 -2.07
CA LEU A 123 4.62 4.83 -1.63
C LEU A 123 3.48 4.13 -2.36
N SER A 124 2.69 4.85 -3.17
CA SER A 124 1.52 4.27 -3.85
C SER A 124 1.83 2.99 -4.63
N PRO A 125 2.86 2.94 -5.51
CA PRO A 125 3.19 1.70 -6.22
C PRO A 125 3.56 0.56 -5.27
N HIS A 126 4.33 0.87 -4.23
CA HIS A 126 4.76 -0.13 -3.24
C HIS A 126 3.60 -0.71 -2.42
N LEU A 127 2.60 0.11 -2.10
CA LEU A 127 1.38 -0.32 -1.42
C LEU A 127 0.45 -1.10 -2.36
N THR A 128 0.41 -0.76 -3.65
CA THR A 128 -0.40 -1.44 -4.65
C THR A 128 0.14 -2.84 -4.95
N TRP A 129 1.45 -2.96 -5.13
CA TRP A 129 2.12 -4.23 -5.39
C TRP A 129 2.48 -5.03 -4.13
N GLY A 130 2.08 -4.55 -2.94
CA GLY A 130 2.28 -5.28 -1.69
C GLY A 130 3.74 -5.41 -1.23
N THR A 131 4.68 -4.67 -1.82
CA THR A 131 6.09 -4.67 -1.37
C THR A 131 6.25 -4.02 0.02
N LEU A 132 5.25 -3.22 0.43
CA LEU A 132 4.99 -2.76 1.80
C LEU A 132 3.51 -2.94 2.11
N SER A 133 3.16 -3.42 3.29
CA SER A 133 1.78 -3.42 3.75
C SER A 133 1.37 -2.06 4.32
N VAL A 134 0.09 -1.70 4.18
CA VAL A 134 -0.44 -0.47 4.80
C VAL A 134 -0.25 -0.48 6.30
N ARG A 135 -0.41 -1.65 6.95
CA ARG A 135 -0.20 -1.83 8.39
C ARG A 135 1.24 -1.50 8.79
N GLU A 136 2.21 -2.01 8.04
CA GLU A 136 3.63 -1.75 8.29
C GLU A 136 3.96 -0.27 8.16
N VAL A 137 3.50 0.40 7.11
CA VAL A 137 3.72 1.83 6.89
C VAL A 137 3.05 2.65 8.00
N PHE A 138 1.82 2.31 8.38
CA PHE A 138 1.09 2.99 9.45
C PHE A 138 1.79 2.87 10.79
N GLN A 139 2.23 1.66 11.18
CA GLN A 139 2.95 1.44 12.44
C GLN A 139 4.31 2.12 12.44
N SER A 140 5.05 2.04 11.32
CA SER A 140 6.33 2.73 11.15
C SER A 140 6.19 4.25 11.29
N SER A 141 5.14 4.83 10.68
CA SER A 141 4.85 6.26 10.80
C SER A 141 4.55 6.67 12.26
N LYS A 142 3.72 5.89 12.95
CA LYS A 142 3.44 6.14 14.38
C LYS A 142 4.70 6.03 15.24
N LYS A 143 5.53 5.00 15.01
CA LYS A 143 6.78 4.81 15.72
C LYS A 143 7.73 5.96 15.47
N TYR A 144 7.94 6.35 14.22
CA TYR A 144 8.81 7.46 13.85
C TYR A 144 8.34 8.78 14.50
N ARG A 145 7.05 9.10 14.40
CA ARG A 145 6.45 10.29 15.02
C ARG A 145 6.68 10.36 16.53
N LYS A 146 6.62 9.21 17.22
CA LYS A 146 6.83 9.14 18.68
C LYS A 146 8.25 9.52 19.07
N HIS A 147 9.24 9.20 18.23
CA HIS A 147 10.67 9.45 18.53
C HIS A 147 11.15 10.83 18.07
N LEU A 148 10.32 11.63 17.41
CA LEU A 148 10.70 12.99 17.03
C LEU A 148 10.76 13.88 18.26
N THR A 149 11.92 14.51 18.46
CA THR A 149 12.20 15.44 19.55
C THR A 149 12.91 16.68 19.01
N GLY A 150 13.04 17.72 19.80
CA GLY A 150 13.75 18.94 19.44
C GLY A 150 12.91 19.97 18.69
N GLU A 151 13.57 21.02 18.25
CA GLU A 151 12.98 22.13 17.51
C GLU A 151 12.36 21.64 16.20
N GLY A 152 11.22 22.21 15.82
CA GLY A 152 10.47 21.80 14.62
C GLY A 152 9.71 20.46 14.73
N SER A 153 9.93 19.65 15.78
CA SER A 153 9.29 18.35 15.94
C SER A 153 7.75 18.40 15.95
N LYS A 154 7.17 19.50 16.46
CA LYS A 154 5.70 19.70 16.49
C LYS A 154 5.12 19.75 15.08
N ILE A 155 5.69 20.57 14.20
CA ILE A 155 5.27 20.72 12.79
C ILE A 155 5.47 19.39 12.06
N TRP A 156 6.62 18.74 12.25
CA TRP A 156 6.89 17.45 11.63
C TRP A 156 5.90 16.35 12.07
N LYS A 157 5.55 16.32 13.36
CA LYS A 157 4.51 15.42 13.89
C LYS A 157 3.15 15.68 13.25
N GLN A 158 2.80 16.95 12.96
CA GLN A 158 1.57 17.29 12.23
C GLN A 158 1.59 16.77 10.81
N ASN A 159 2.70 16.94 10.08
CA ASN A 159 2.88 16.39 8.73
C ASN A 159 2.72 14.86 8.69
N LEU A 160 3.31 14.16 9.65
CA LEU A 160 3.15 12.70 9.74
C LEU A 160 1.72 12.28 10.15
N SER A 161 1.00 13.11 10.90
CA SER A 161 -0.42 12.88 11.18
C SER A 161 -1.26 13.03 9.92
N ALA A 162 -1.01 14.04 9.10
CA ALA A 162 -1.67 14.22 7.81
C ALA A 162 -1.39 13.04 6.87
N PHE A 163 -0.15 12.55 6.83
CA PHE A 163 0.19 11.33 6.09
C PHE A 163 -0.60 10.12 6.59
N GLY A 164 -0.71 9.94 7.91
CA GLY A 164 -1.54 8.88 8.52
C GLY A 164 -3.01 8.96 8.10
N SER A 165 -3.56 10.17 8.00
CA SER A 165 -4.91 10.40 7.49
C SER A 165 -5.04 9.99 6.02
N ARG A 166 -4.04 10.26 5.17
CA ARG A 166 -4.05 9.82 3.75
C ARG A 166 -3.97 8.31 3.62
N LEU A 167 -3.25 7.61 4.48
CA LEU A 167 -3.31 6.14 4.54
C LEU A 167 -4.70 5.63 4.92
N SER A 168 -5.40 6.33 5.80
CA SER A 168 -6.78 6.02 6.16
C SER A 168 -7.73 6.27 4.97
N TRP A 169 -7.58 7.39 4.27
CA TRP A 169 -8.36 7.70 3.08
C TRP A 169 -8.18 6.66 1.97
N ARG A 170 -6.97 6.17 1.75
CA ARG A 170 -6.74 5.08 0.82
C ARG A 170 -7.62 3.87 1.14
N CYS A 171 -7.64 3.44 2.40
CA CYS A 171 -8.50 2.34 2.83
C CYS A 171 -9.99 2.68 2.68
N HIS A 172 -10.36 3.92 2.97
CA HIS A 172 -11.74 4.40 2.85
C HIS A 172 -12.24 4.38 1.40
N PHE A 173 -11.44 4.84 0.44
CA PHE A 173 -11.83 4.82 -0.97
C PHE A 173 -11.94 3.40 -1.51
N ILE A 174 -11.03 2.49 -1.13
CA ILE A 174 -11.15 1.07 -1.52
C ILE A 174 -12.41 0.46 -0.90
N GLN A 175 -12.72 0.75 0.38
CA GLN A 175 -13.97 0.32 1.01
C GLN A 175 -15.20 0.86 0.28
N LYS A 176 -15.15 2.12 -0.18
CA LYS A 176 -16.24 2.72 -0.93
C LYS A 176 -16.54 1.99 -2.25
N ILE A 177 -15.51 1.55 -2.97
CA ILE A 177 -15.66 0.75 -4.19
C ILE A 177 -16.30 -0.61 -3.86
N GLU A 178 -15.97 -1.23 -2.71
CA GLU A 178 -16.62 -2.45 -2.27
C GLU A 178 -18.10 -2.24 -1.94
N ASP A 179 -18.41 -1.15 -1.24
CA ASP A 179 -19.79 -0.84 -0.83
C ASP A 179 -20.66 -0.42 -2.04
N GLN A 180 -20.04 0.17 -3.05
CA GLN A 180 -20.69 0.69 -4.26
C GLN A 180 -19.87 0.33 -5.50
N PRO A 181 -19.91 -0.91 -5.99
CA PRO A 181 -19.11 -1.35 -7.13
C PRO A 181 -19.37 -0.58 -8.44
N SER A 182 -20.55 0.03 -8.56
CA SER A 182 -20.90 0.85 -9.73
C SER A 182 -20.07 2.13 -9.89
N ILE A 183 -19.21 2.47 -8.94
CA ILE A 183 -18.27 3.59 -9.04
C ILE A 183 -17.03 3.19 -9.85
N GLU A 184 -16.77 1.90 -9.98
CA GLU A 184 -15.66 1.35 -10.74
C GLU A 184 -15.95 1.35 -12.25
#